data_6b8d32c05ae3e85ad243532ae84c6ab6
#
_entry.id   6b8d32c05ae3e85ad243532ae84c6ab6
#
_cell.length_a   1.000
_cell.length_b   1.000
_cell.length_c   1.000
_cell.angle_alpha   90.00
_cell.angle_beta   90.00
_cell.angle_gamma   90.00
#
_symmetry.space_group_name_H-M   'P 1'
#
loop_
_entity.id
_entity.type
_entity.pdbx_description
1 polymer ?
#
loop_
_entity_poly.entity_id
_entity_poly.type
_entity_poly.pdbx_seq_one_letter_code
_entity_poly.pdbx_strand_id
1 'polypeptide(L)'
;MKLTPLDIQQQKFKVKWRGYDAQEVETYLEMVAEDVESLLRGYNKLKDELQKCNTLLVDYRENERSIQQTIMTTQKISDDLKR
;
A
#
# COMPACT_ATOMS: atom_id res chain seq x y z
N MET A 1 -5.81 2.04 -13.40
CA MET A 1 -4.88 1.30 -14.27
C MET A 1 -5.60 0.73 -15.47
N LYS A 2 -5.20 1.12 -16.66
CA LYS A 2 -5.89 0.72 -17.89
C LYS A 2 -5.16 -0.37 -18.66
N LEU A 3 -3.87 -0.57 -18.37
CA LEU A 3 -3.06 -1.58 -19.05
C LEU A 3 -2.75 -2.73 -18.11
N THR A 4 -2.88 -3.94 -18.64
CA THR A 4 -2.48 -5.15 -17.93
C THR A 4 -1.12 -5.61 -18.46
N PRO A 5 -0.36 -6.42 -17.72
CA PRO A 5 0.88 -6.99 -18.25
C PRO A 5 0.67 -7.76 -19.54
N LEU A 6 -0.46 -8.43 -19.69
CA LEU A 6 -0.78 -9.15 -20.92
C LEU A 6 -0.95 -8.21 -22.09
N ASP A 7 -1.61 -7.07 -21.89
CA ASP A 7 -1.77 -6.04 -22.92
C ASP A 7 -0.41 -5.55 -23.41
N ILE A 8 0.52 -5.35 -22.51
CA ILE A 8 1.87 -4.89 -22.84
C ILE A 8 2.61 -5.94 -23.67
N GLN A 9 2.51 -7.21 -23.28
CA GLN A 9 3.18 -8.30 -23.99
C GLN A 9 2.60 -8.54 -25.38
N GLN A 10 1.31 -8.30 -25.56
CA GLN A 10 0.61 -8.56 -26.81
C GLN A 10 0.56 -7.35 -27.74
N GLN A 11 1.11 -6.22 -27.32
CA GLN A 11 1.11 -5.01 -28.13
C GLN A 11 1.95 -5.20 -29.37
N LYS A 12 1.37 -4.87 -30.53
CA LYS A 12 2.06 -4.92 -31.81
C LYS A 12 2.01 -3.54 -32.45
N PHE A 13 3.06 -3.23 -33.21
CA PHE A 13 3.20 -1.95 -33.89
C PHE A 13 3.28 -2.16 -35.41
N LYS A 14 2.86 -1.16 -36.15
CA LYS A 14 2.99 -1.20 -37.60
C LYS A 14 4.45 -1.23 -37.99
N VAL A 15 4.79 -2.11 -38.90
CA VAL A 15 6.17 -2.22 -39.42
C VAL A 15 6.27 -1.36 -40.68
N LYS A 16 7.23 -0.43 -40.67
CA LYS A 16 7.62 0.33 -41.86
C LYS A 16 8.92 -0.23 -42.37
N TRP A 17 9.30 0.16 -43.59
CA TRP A 17 10.48 -0.45 -44.22
C TRP A 17 11.79 -0.24 -43.48
N ARG A 18 11.87 0.72 -42.53
CA ARG A 18 13.00 0.94 -41.67
C ARG A 18 12.76 0.54 -40.21
N GLY A 19 11.72 -0.25 -39.92
CA GLY A 19 11.38 -0.68 -38.58
C GLY A 19 9.95 -0.34 -38.21
N TYR A 20 9.68 -0.20 -36.93
CA TYR A 20 8.33 0.13 -36.47
C TYR A 20 8.03 1.61 -36.65
N ASP A 21 6.72 1.94 -36.65
CA ASP A 21 6.28 3.33 -36.68
C ASP A 21 6.69 3.99 -35.35
N ALA A 22 7.66 4.93 -35.43
CA ALA A 22 8.21 5.58 -34.25
C ALA A 22 7.15 6.33 -33.45
N GLN A 23 6.21 7.00 -34.12
CA GLN A 23 5.17 7.75 -33.45
C GLN A 23 4.21 6.84 -32.69
N GLU A 24 3.88 5.70 -33.28
CA GLU A 24 3.00 4.72 -32.62
C GLU A 24 3.67 4.15 -31.37
N VAL A 25 4.96 3.85 -31.45
CA VAL A 25 5.72 3.34 -30.32
C VAL A 25 5.81 4.41 -29.21
N GLU A 26 6.13 5.65 -29.57
CA GLU A 26 6.22 6.73 -28.60
C GLU A 26 4.91 7.00 -27.88
N THR A 27 3.80 7.00 -28.62
CA THR A 27 2.47 7.18 -28.04
C THR A 27 2.15 6.07 -27.05
N TYR A 28 2.47 4.84 -27.42
CA TYR A 28 2.24 3.69 -26.54
C TYR A 28 3.10 3.78 -25.28
N LEU A 29 4.37 4.15 -25.42
CA LEU A 29 5.26 4.29 -24.28
C LEU A 29 4.81 5.40 -23.32
N GLU A 30 4.23 6.48 -23.85
CA GLU A 30 3.64 7.52 -23.01
C GLU A 30 2.47 6.97 -22.19
N MET A 31 1.62 6.16 -22.80
CA MET A 31 0.52 5.50 -22.09
C MET A 31 1.03 4.59 -20.98
N VAL A 32 2.05 3.80 -21.28
CA VAL A 32 2.67 2.90 -20.30
C VAL A 32 3.27 3.71 -19.15
N ALA A 33 3.96 4.80 -19.46
CA ALA A 33 4.57 5.66 -18.45
C ALA A 33 3.53 6.25 -17.51
N GLU A 34 2.40 6.73 -18.05
CA GLU A 34 1.31 7.26 -17.23
C GLU A 34 0.72 6.19 -16.32
N ASP A 35 0.52 5.00 -16.83
CA ASP A 35 -0.02 3.89 -16.04
C ASP A 35 0.94 3.47 -14.93
N VAL A 36 2.23 3.41 -15.24
CA VAL A 36 3.25 3.07 -14.24
C VAL A 36 3.29 4.15 -13.15
N GLU A 37 3.24 5.42 -13.53
CA GLU A 37 3.21 6.52 -12.57
C GLU A 37 2.00 6.45 -11.65
N SER A 38 0.83 6.19 -12.22
CA SER A 38 -0.41 6.02 -11.46
C SER A 38 -0.29 4.84 -10.49
N LEU A 39 0.28 3.74 -10.96
CA LEU A 39 0.49 2.54 -10.14
C LEU A 39 1.45 2.82 -8.98
N LEU A 40 2.53 3.55 -9.23
CA LEU A 40 3.48 3.93 -8.19
C LEU A 40 2.84 4.83 -7.14
N ARG A 41 2.01 5.79 -7.56
CA ARG A 41 1.29 6.64 -6.62
C ARG A 41 0.35 5.82 -5.74
N GLY A 42 -0.38 4.88 -6.35
CA GLY A 42 -1.26 3.98 -5.61
C GLY A 42 -0.50 3.10 -4.63
N TYR A 43 0.63 2.57 -5.06
CA TYR A 43 1.49 1.75 -4.21
C TYR A 43 2.00 2.54 -3.00
N ASN A 44 2.50 3.76 -3.23
CA ASN A 44 3.00 4.60 -2.15
C ASN A 44 1.90 4.98 -1.17
N LYS A 45 0.70 5.26 -1.67
CA LYS A 45 -0.45 5.57 -0.83
C LYS A 45 -0.82 4.38 0.06
N LEU A 46 -0.88 3.19 -0.52
CA LEU A 46 -1.18 1.99 0.24
C LEU A 46 -0.12 1.68 1.28
N LYS A 47 1.14 1.90 0.94
CA LYS A 47 2.25 1.71 1.86
C LYS A 47 2.13 2.65 3.07
N ASP A 48 1.79 3.92 2.82
CA ASP A 48 1.60 4.90 3.88
C ASP A 48 0.41 4.53 4.76
N GLU A 49 -0.70 4.10 4.15
CA GLU A 49 -1.88 3.66 4.90
C GLU A 49 -1.58 2.44 5.76
N LEU A 50 -0.80 1.51 5.24
CA LEU A 50 -0.38 0.34 6.00
C LEU A 50 0.49 0.72 7.19
N GLN A 51 1.41 1.64 7.00
CA GLN A 51 2.26 2.15 8.08
C GLN A 51 1.43 2.79 9.18
N LYS A 52 0.45 3.61 8.81
CA LYS A 52 -0.47 4.24 9.77
C LYS A 52 -1.28 3.20 10.53
N CYS A 53 -1.77 2.20 9.82
CA CYS A 53 -2.53 1.11 10.44
C CYS A 53 -1.67 0.35 11.45
N ASN A 54 -0.44 0.02 11.10
CA ASN A 54 0.48 -0.68 12.00
C ASN A 54 0.79 0.16 13.25
N THR A 55 0.99 1.46 13.08
CA THR A 55 1.23 2.36 14.20
C THR A 55 0.03 2.39 15.14
N LEU A 56 -1.18 2.47 14.58
CA LEU A 56 -2.40 2.44 15.38
C LEU A 56 -2.56 1.12 16.13
N LEU A 57 -2.20 0.01 15.50
CA LEU A 57 -2.27 -1.30 16.16
C LEU A 57 -1.30 -1.40 17.34
N VAL A 58 -0.09 -0.90 17.16
CA VAL A 58 0.89 -0.88 18.25
C VAL A 58 0.39 -0.04 19.41
N ASP A 59 -0.12 1.17 19.13
CA ASP A 59 -0.67 2.06 20.16
C ASP A 59 -1.86 1.41 20.87
N TYR A 60 -2.72 0.76 20.12
CA TYR A 60 -3.89 0.09 20.67
C TYR A 60 -3.48 -1.04 21.62
N ARG A 61 -2.48 -1.84 21.23
CA ARG A 61 -1.98 -2.94 22.06
C ARG A 61 -1.32 -2.43 23.33
N GLU A 62 -0.56 -1.35 23.24
CA GLU A 62 0.07 -0.74 24.42
C GLU A 62 -0.97 -0.18 25.37
N ASN A 63 -2.00 0.46 24.83
CA ASN A 63 -3.09 0.99 25.63
C ASN A 63 -3.86 -0.13 26.34
N GLU A 64 -4.14 -1.21 25.62
CA GLU A 64 -4.81 -2.38 26.19
C GLU A 64 -3.98 -2.99 27.31
N ARG A 65 -2.67 -3.12 27.12
CA ARG A 65 -1.78 -3.64 28.15
C ARG A 65 -1.78 -2.76 29.39
N SER A 66 -1.75 -1.44 29.20
CA SER A 66 -1.78 -0.46 30.29
C SER A 66 -3.08 -0.57 31.09
N ILE A 67 -4.21 -0.73 30.39
CA ILE A 67 -5.52 -0.92 31.05
C ILE A 67 -5.52 -2.22 31.87
N GLN A 68 -5.00 -3.30 31.30
CA GLN A 68 -4.92 -4.59 31.99
C GLN A 68 -4.08 -4.49 33.27
N GLN A 69 -2.94 -3.82 33.20
CA GLN A 69 -2.08 -3.61 34.36
C GLN A 69 -2.78 -2.78 35.45
N THR A 70 -3.52 -1.76 35.03
CA THR A 70 -4.29 -0.93 35.95
C THR A 70 -5.35 -1.73 36.66
N ILE A 71 -6.06 -2.59 35.93
CA ILE A 71 -7.10 -3.47 36.52
C ILE A 71 -6.46 -4.40 37.54
N MET A 72 -5.36 -5.04 37.20
CA MET A 72 -4.66 -5.96 38.10
C MET A 72 -4.21 -5.26 39.39
N THR A 73 -3.64 -4.07 39.27
CA THR A 73 -3.20 -3.27 40.41
C THR A 73 -4.38 -2.89 41.29
N THR A 74 -5.47 -2.46 40.69
CA THR A 74 -6.68 -2.08 41.42
C THR A 74 -7.26 -3.26 42.17
N GLN A 75 -7.31 -4.43 41.56
CA GLN A 75 -7.79 -5.66 42.21
C GLN A 75 -6.92 -6.04 43.41
N LYS A 76 -5.60 -5.93 43.25
CA LYS A 76 -4.67 -6.24 44.33
C LYS A 76 -4.87 -5.30 45.53
N ILE A 77 -5.03 -4.00 45.28
CA ILE A 77 -5.29 -3.03 46.34
C ILE A 77 -6.62 -3.35 47.03
N SER A 78 -7.66 -3.67 46.27
CA SER A 78 -8.96 -4.03 46.82
C SER A 78 -8.88 -5.28 47.72
N ASP A 79 -8.13 -6.30 47.28
CA ASP A 79 -7.93 -7.51 48.08
C ASP A 79 -7.17 -7.24 49.37
N ASP A 80 -6.14 -6.38 49.33
CA ASP A 80 -5.38 -6.01 50.48
C ASP A 80 -6.21 -5.22 51.52
N LEU A 81 -7.14 -4.39 51.00
CA LEU A 81 -8.01 -3.60 51.86
C LEU A 81 -9.11 -4.45 52.52
N LYS A 82 -9.43 -5.61 51.99
CA LYS A 82 -10.45 -6.51 52.56
C LYS A 82 -9.97 -7.31 53.74
N ARG A 83 -8.70 -7.27 54.03
CA ARG A 83 -8.13 -7.91 55.24
C ARG A 83 -8.36 -7.03 56.53
#